data_6bfa531e0c0df733ee83bfdff046414b
#
_entry.id   6bfa531e0c0df733ee83bfdff046414b
#
_cell.length_a   1.000
_cell.length_b   1.000
_cell.length_c   1.000
_cell.angle_alpha   90.00
_cell.angle_beta   90.00
_cell.angle_gamma   90.00
#
_symmetry.space_group_name_H-M   'P 1'
#
loop_
_entity.id
_entity.type
_entity.pdbx_description
1 polymer ?
#
loop_
_entity_poly.entity_id
_entity_poly.type
_entity_poly.pdbx_seq_one_letter_code
_entity_poly.pdbx_strand_id
1 'polypeptide(L)'
;MTSEYRFCPHCAQPLATGEYGGVPRNGCACGFVHWDNPLPVVAAIVEHDGGVILARNKAWADPKMFGLITGFLEKGEAPEAAVAREVKEELSLDASAVHFVGLYPFERRNELIIAYHVPATGEVKLNEELADYRRIAPEKLRPWDFGTGLALRDWLKTRAS
;
A
#
# COMPACT_ATOMS: atom_id res chain seq x y z
N MET A 1 -3.80 18.16 -6.08
CA MET A 1 -5.21 17.90 -6.43
C MET A 1 -6.08 18.64 -5.43
N THR A 2 -7.10 19.35 -5.89
CA THR A 2 -8.07 19.99 -4.98
C THR A 2 -8.86 18.88 -4.29
N SER A 3 -8.97 18.96 -2.96
CA SER A 3 -9.77 18.06 -2.14
C SER A 3 -11.16 17.83 -2.76
N GLU A 4 -11.59 16.57 -2.89
CA GLU A 4 -12.92 16.20 -3.39
C GLU A 4 -14.05 16.60 -2.43
N TYR A 5 -13.72 16.94 -1.18
CA TYR A 5 -14.70 17.34 -0.18
C TYR A 5 -15.24 18.75 -0.45
N ARG A 6 -16.51 18.82 -0.80
CA ARG A 6 -17.23 20.09 -0.99
C ARG A 6 -18.02 20.52 0.24
N PHE A 7 -18.43 19.58 1.05
CA PHE A 7 -19.27 19.78 2.23
C PHE A 7 -18.62 19.20 3.47
N CYS A 8 -18.86 19.84 4.60
CA CYS A 8 -18.38 19.42 5.89
C CYS A 8 -19.06 18.11 6.36
N PRO A 9 -18.31 17.06 6.70
CA PRO A 9 -18.92 15.82 7.19
C PRO A 9 -19.57 15.94 8.57
N HIS A 10 -19.27 17.02 9.33
CA HIS A 10 -19.85 17.24 10.66
C HIS A 10 -21.20 17.98 10.61
N CYS A 11 -21.36 18.97 9.72
CA CYS A 11 -22.53 19.84 9.72
C CYS A 11 -23.15 20.09 8.34
N ALA A 12 -22.66 19.41 7.30
CA ALA A 12 -23.11 19.50 5.91
C ALA A 12 -23.02 20.90 5.27
N GLN A 13 -22.42 21.90 5.94
CA GLN A 13 -22.20 23.21 5.33
C GLN A 13 -21.07 23.14 4.28
N PRO A 14 -21.07 24.02 3.27
CA PRO A 14 -19.98 24.11 2.31
C PRO A 14 -18.63 24.33 2.99
N LEU A 15 -17.59 23.66 2.53
CA LEU A 15 -16.22 23.94 2.93
C LEU A 15 -15.69 25.15 2.17
N ALA A 16 -14.87 25.96 2.86
CA ALA A 16 -14.17 27.11 2.28
C ALA A 16 -12.65 26.93 2.45
N THR A 17 -11.88 27.36 1.46
CA THR A 17 -10.43 27.35 1.56
C THR A 17 -9.97 28.45 2.53
N GLY A 18 -9.16 28.05 3.50
CA GLY A 18 -8.52 28.92 4.49
C GLY A 18 -7.10 28.47 4.76
N GLU A 19 -6.36 29.23 5.55
CA GLU A 19 -5.03 28.86 6.00
C GLU A 19 -5.10 28.09 7.31
N TYR A 20 -4.67 26.82 7.30
CA TYR A 20 -4.64 25.93 8.46
C TYR A 20 -3.28 25.23 8.55
N GLY A 21 -2.56 25.50 9.64
CA GLY A 21 -1.21 24.97 9.84
C GLY A 21 -0.20 25.45 8.80
N GLY A 22 -0.34 26.69 8.33
CA GLY A 22 0.58 27.31 7.38
C GLY A 22 0.42 26.88 5.92
N VAL A 23 -0.66 26.17 5.59
CA VAL A 23 -0.98 25.76 4.20
C VAL A 23 -2.48 25.94 3.91
N PRO A 24 -2.84 26.23 2.64
CA PRO A 24 -4.24 26.28 2.22
C PRO A 24 -4.92 24.92 2.37
N ARG A 25 -6.04 24.89 3.11
CA ARG A 25 -6.89 23.68 3.30
C ARG A 25 -8.35 24.06 3.29
N ASN A 26 -9.21 23.07 3.03
CA ASN A 26 -10.64 23.25 3.14
C ASN A 26 -11.09 23.12 4.60
N GLY A 27 -11.73 24.15 5.12
CA GLY A 27 -12.24 24.20 6.48
C GLY A 27 -13.71 24.62 6.56
N CYS A 28 -14.31 24.47 7.72
CA CYS A 28 -15.68 24.81 8.02
C CYS A 28 -15.76 25.72 9.27
N ALA A 29 -16.75 26.60 9.30
CA ALA A 29 -17.04 27.46 10.46
C ALA A 29 -17.34 26.67 11.75
N CYS A 30 -17.73 25.39 11.65
CA CYS A 30 -17.93 24.52 12.81
C CYS A 30 -16.62 23.99 13.44
N GLY A 31 -15.45 24.35 12.87
CA GLY A 31 -14.14 23.94 13.35
C GLY A 31 -13.57 22.69 12.62
N PHE A 32 -14.30 22.06 11.71
CA PHE A 32 -13.75 20.97 10.89
C PHE A 32 -12.72 21.50 9.92
N VAL A 33 -11.58 20.80 9.80
CA VAL A 33 -10.53 21.04 8.78
C VAL A 33 -10.25 19.72 8.05
N HIS A 34 -10.29 19.77 6.73
CA HIS A 34 -9.83 18.65 5.90
C HIS A 34 -8.32 18.74 5.76
N TRP A 35 -7.61 17.91 6.52
CA TRP A 35 -6.14 17.94 6.59
C TRP A 35 -5.45 17.39 5.35
N ASP A 36 -6.16 16.57 4.58
CA ASP A 36 -5.67 15.90 3.37
C ASP A 36 -4.38 15.09 3.63
N ASN A 37 -4.37 14.40 4.77
CA ASN A 37 -3.24 13.54 5.14
C ASN A 37 -3.18 12.32 4.23
N PRO A 38 -1.98 11.80 3.91
CA PRO A 38 -1.83 10.60 3.12
C PRO A 38 -2.47 9.40 3.83
N LEU A 39 -3.12 8.54 3.05
CA LEU A 39 -3.67 7.29 3.56
C LEU A 39 -2.54 6.28 3.80
N PRO A 40 -2.49 5.63 4.98
CA PRO A 40 -1.52 4.57 5.23
C PRO A 40 -1.90 3.31 4.47
N VAL A 41 -0.93 2.76 3.73
CA VAL A 41 -1.07 1.52 2.94
C VAL A 41 0.10 0.61 3.29
N VAL A 42 -0.17 -0.64 3.66
CA VAL A 42 0.88 -1.65 3.83
C VAL A 42 1.21 -2.31 2.50
N ALA A 43 2.48 -2.67 2.31
CA ALA A 43 2.94 -3.39 1.12
C ALA A 43 3.84 -4.56 1.52
N ALA A 44 3.58 -5.74 0.98
CA ALA A 44 4.32 -6.96 1.25
C ALA A 44 5.19 -7.37 0.06
N ILE A 45 6.50 -7.48 0.29
CA ILE A 45 7.42 -8.25 -0.55
C ILE A 45 7.34 -9.69 -0.06
N VAL A 46 6.41 -10.47 -0.63
CA VAL A 46 6.12 -11.84 -0.21
C VAL A 46 7.16 -12.78 -0.79
N GLU A 47 8.04 -13.32 0.05
CA GLU A 47 9.01 -14.34 -0.35
C GLU A 47 8.44 -15.73 -0.04
N HIS A 48 8.28 -16.55 -1.09
CA HIS A 48 7.68 -17.88 -1.03
C HIS A 48 8.37 -18.84 -1.99
N ASP A 49 8.80 -20.01 -1.52
CA ASP A 49 9.47 -21.05 -2.33
C ASP A 49 10.62 -20.51 -3.20
N GLY A 50 11.49 -19.68 -2.62
CA GLY A 50 12.68 -19.14 -3.27
C GLY A 50 12.42 -18.02 -4.28
N GLY A 51 11.20 -17.50 -4.38
CA GLY A 51 10.86 -16.35 -5.24
C GLY A 51 9.98 -15.34 -4.54
N VAL A 52 9.85 -14.18 -5.15
CA VAL A 52 8.93 -13.12 -4.72
C VAL A 52 7.64 -13.20 -5.54
N ILE A 53 6.51 -13.16 -4.84
CA ILE A 53 5.20 -13.15 -5.48
C ILE A 53 4.87 -11.72 -5.90
N LEU A 54 4.56 -11.56 -7.19
CA LEU A 54 3.89 -10.39 -7.74
C LEU A 54 2.50 -10.81 -8.20
N ALA A 55 1.48 -10.07 -7.82
CA ALA A 55 0.10 -10.38 -8.15
C ALA A 55 -0.50 -9.34 -9.10
N ARG A 56 -1.54 -9.73 -9.84
CA ARG A 56 -2.32 -8.86 -10.71
C ARG A 56 -3.74 -8.72 -10.19
N ASN A 57 -4.13 -7.51 -9.84
CA ASN A 57 -5.51 -7.22 -9.46
C ASN A 57 -6.42 -7.19 -10.70
N LYS A 58 -7.63 -7.74 -10.58
CA LYS A 58 -8.65 -7.75 -11.66
C LYS A 58 -9.07 -6.36 -12.11
N ALA A 59 -9.03 -5.38 -11.19
CA ALA A 59 -9.40 -3.99 -11.48
C ALA A 59 -8.35 -3.24 -12.32
N TRP A 60 -7.15 -3.77 -12.50
CA TRP A 60 -6.12 -3.10 -13.30
C TRP A 60 -6.39 -3.24 -14.80
N ALA A 61 -6.39 -2.10 -15.50
CA ALA A 61 -6.67 -2.05 -16.93
C ALA A 61 -5.61 -2.75 -17.79
N ASP A 62 -4.33 -2.72 -17.36
CA ASP A 62 -3.23 -3.39 -18.08
C ASP A 62 -3.09 -4.84 -17.58
N PRO A 63 -3.37 -5.85 -18.44
CA PRO A 63 -3.25 -7.25 -18.06
C PRO A 63 -1.79 -7.72 -17.85
N LYS A 64 -0.81 -6.89 -18.20
CA LYS A 64 0.62 -7.17 -18.00
C LYS A 64 1.17 -6.58 -16.70
N MET A 65 0.38 -5.75 -16.01
CA MET A 65 0.80 -5.13 -14.77
C MET A 65 0.72 -6.13 -13.61
N PHE A 66 1.85 -6.31 -12.91
CA PHE A 66 1.96 -7.08 -11.68
C PHE A 66 2.61 -6.21 -10.62
N GLY A 67 2.18 -6.33 -9.38
CA GLY A 67 2.66 -5.53 -8.26
C GLY A 67 2.81 -6.34 -6.98
N LEU A 68 3.31 -5.69 -5.94
CA LEU A 68 3.32 -6.27 -4.59
C LEU A 68 1.89 -6.39 -4.06
N ILE A 69 1.71 -7.26 -3.07
CA ILE A 69 0.48 -7.32 -2.25
C ILE A 69 0.38 -6.03 -1.45
N THR A 70 -0.77 -5.38 -1.48
CA THR A 70 -0.99 -4.10 -0.78
C THR A 70 -2.39 -4.03 -0.21
N GLY A 71 -2.53 -3.39 0.94
CA GLY A 71 -3.85 -3.12 1.51
C GLY A 71 -3.86 -1.90 2.42
N PHE A 72 -5.05 -1.41 2.73
CA PHE A 72 -5.22 -0.29 3.65
C PHE A 72 -5.02 -0.75 5.10
N LEU A 73 -4.42 0.14 5.88
CA LEU A 73 -4.34 -0.04 7.32
C LEU A 73 -5.73 0.22 7.93
N GLU A 74 -6.24 -0.74 8.71
CA GLU A 74 -7.51 -0.63 9.40
C GLU A 74 -7.39 0.19 10.70
N LYS A 75 -8.51 0.78 11.14
CA LYS A 75 -8.53 1.57 12.38
C LYS A 75 -8.12 0.72 13.59
N GLY A 76 -7.05 1.12 14.26
CA GLY A 76 -6.54 0.45 15.46
C GLY A 76 -5.70 -0.78 15.17
N GLU A 77 -5.39 -1.07 13.92
CA GLU A 77 -4.53 -2.16 13.49
C GLU A 77 -3.06 -1.72 13.48
N ALA A 78 -2.16 -2.60 13.92
CA ALA A 78 -0.73 -2.38 13.76
C ALA A 78 -0.31 -2.70 12.31
N PRO A 79 0.62 -1.95 11.70
CA PRO A 79 1.02 -2.19 10.32
C PRO A 79 1.57 -3.59 10.05
N GLU A 80 2.26 -4.20 11.02
CA GLU A 80 2.76 -5.58 10.93
C GLU A 80 1.62 -6.59 10.89
N ALA A 81 0.55 -6.36 11.64
CA ALA A 81 -0.64 -7.20 11.61
C ALA A 81 -1.41 -7.03 10.29
N ALA A 82 -1.53 -5.79 9.82
CA ALA A 82 -2.18 -5.48 8.55
C ALA A 82 -1.51 -6.19 7.38
N VAL A 83 -0.18 -6.10 7.26
CA VAL A 83 0.54 -6.72 6.14
C VAL A 83 0.44 -8.25 6.16
N ALA A 84 0.45 -8.87 7.35
CA ALA A 84 0.25 -10.32 7.48
C ALA A 84 -1.18 -10.73 7.11
N ARG A 85 -2.18 -9.93 7.51
CA ARG A 85 -3.60 -10.12 7.14
C ARG A 85 -3.78 -10.05 5.62
N GLU A 86 -3.24 -9.03 4.94
CA GLU A 86 -3.33 -8.89 3.48
C GLU A 86 -2.69 -10.08 2.75
N VAL A 87 -1.53 -10.56 3.20
CA VAL A 87 -0.89 -11.77 2.64
C VAL A 87 -1.80 -13.00 2.82
N LYS A 88 -2.47 -13.12 3.97
CA LYS A 88 -3.40 -14.22 4.24
C LYS A 88 -4.67 -14.11 3.39
N GLU A 89 -5.25 -12.93 3.29
CA GLU A 89 -6.50 -12.68 2.56
C GLU A 89 -6.34 -12.83 1.05
N GLU A 90 -5.26 -12.27 0.48
CA GLU A 90 -5.06 -12.26 -0.97
C GLU A 90 -4.43 -13.54 -1.52
N LEU A 91 -3.55 -14.19 -0.74
CA LEU A 91 -2.77 -15.33 -1.21
C LEU A 91 -3.03 -16.63 -0.44
N SER A 92 -3.78 -16.61 0.66
CA SER A 92 -3.97 -17.71 1.61
C SER A 92 -2.67 -18.21 2.28
N LEU A 93 -1.59 -17.45 2.21
CA LEU A 93 -0.31 -17.79 2.80
C LEU A 93 -0.23 -17.35 4.28
N ASP A 94 0.57 -18.08 5.05
CA ASP A 94 0.88 -17.74 6.43
C ASP A 94 2.25 -17.04 6.51
N ALA A 95 2.25 -15.79 7.00
CA ALA A 95 3.47 -15.04 7.23
C ALA A 95 4.29 -15.70 8.33
N SER A 96 5.54 -16.10 8.03
CA SER A 96 6.47 -16.68 9.01
C SER A 96 7.20 -15.60 9.80
N ALA A 97 7.40 -14.43 9.20
CA ALA A 97 8.01 -13.25 9.78
C ALA A 97 7.56 -11.99 9.02
N VAL A 98 7.72 -10.83 9.65
CA VAL A 98 7.43 -9.52 9.05
C VAL A 98 8.62 -8.61 9.35
N HIS A 99 9.35 -8.18 8.30
CA HIS A 99 10.55 -7.36 8.42
C HIS A 99 10.33 -6.02 7.76
N PHE A 100 10.42 -4.94 8.53
CA PHE A 100 10.26 -3.57 8.01
C PHE A 100 11.34 -3.25 6.96
N VAL A 101 10.92 -2.68 5.83
CA VAL A 101 11.80 -2.26 4.74
C VAL A 101 11.93 -0.74 4.70
N GLY A 102 10.82 -0.02 4.72
CA GLY A 102 10.84 1.44 4.66
C GLY A 102 9.48 2.08 4.48
N LEU A 103 9.49 3.41 4.46
CA LEU A 103 8.34 4.28 4.21
C LEU A 103 8.53 4.98 2.87
N TYR A 104 7.49 4.96 2.02
CA TYR A 104 7.56 5.50 0.66
C TYR A 104 6.33 6.36 0.37
N PRO A 105 6.48 7.68 0.21
CA PRO A 105 5.39 8.54 -0.24
C PRO A 105 4.95 8.16 -1.66
N PHE A 106 3.65 8.06 -1.87
CA PHE A 106 3.07 7.86 -3.19
C PHE A 106 2.11 9.00 -3.51
N GLU A 107 2.67 10.11 -3.97
CA GLU A 107 1.97 11.38 -4.18
C GLU A 107 0.77 11.27 -5.12
N ARG A 108 0.86 10.44 -6.17
CA ARG A 108 -0.21 10.27 -7.17
C ARG A 108 -1.53 9.81 -6.55
N ARG A 109 -1.47 9.13 -5.42
CA ARG A 109 -2.64 8.58 -4.72
C ARG A 109 -2.84 9.16 -3.33
N ASN A 110 -1.97 10.09 -2.93
CA ASN A 110 -1.92 10.62 -1.56
C ASN A 110 -1.84 9.47 -0.54
N GLU A 111 -0.90 8.57 -0.72
CA GLU A 111 -0.66 7.39 0.12
C GLU A 111 0.73 7.44 0.75
N LEU A 112 0.84 6.89 1.97
CA LEU A 112 2.12 6.55 2.61
C LEU A 112 2.23 5.02 2.64
N ILE A 113 3.11 4.48 1.81
CA ILE A 113 3.37 3.04 1.74
C ILE A 113 4.33 2.65 2.88
N ILE A 114 3.89 1.70 3.70
CA ILE A 114 4.66 1.08 4.78
C ILE A 114 5.04 -0.32 4.28
N ALA A 115 6.29 -0.48 3.83
CA ALA A 115 6.70 -1.69 3.15
C ALA A 115 7.40 -2.69 4.09
N TYR A 116 7.07 -3.96 3.91
CA TYR A 116 7.63 -5.09 4.64
C TYR A 116 8.10 -6.19 3.69
N HIS A 117 9.17 -6.88 4.07
CA HIS A 117 9.53 -8.19 3.56
C HIS A 117 8.85 -9.25 4.40
N VAL A 118 8.11 -10.14 3.75
CA VAL A 118 7.27 -11.14 4.40
C VAL A 118 7.60 -12.53 3.85
N PRO A 119 8.52 -13.28 4.49
CA PRO A 119 8.64 -14.71 4.24
C PRO A 119 7.33 -15.41 4.59
N ALA A 120 6.80 -16.21 3.68
CA ALA A 120 5.51 -16.85 3.85
C ALA A 120 5.55 -18.32 3.43
N THR A 121 4.66 -19.12 4.03
CA THR A 121 4.51 -20.55 3.78
C THR A 121 3.06 -20.92 3.47
N GLY A 122 2.83 -22.06 2.88
CA GLY A 122 1.51 -22.57 2.53
C GLY A 122 1.30 -22.74 1.04
N GLU A 123 0.10 -23.04 0.62
CA GLU A 123 -0.32 -23.15 -0.78
C GLU A 123 -0.95 -21.86 -1.25
N VAL A 124 -0.45 -21.28 -2.35
CA VAL A 124 -1.02 -20.04 -2.90
C VAL A 124 -2.43 -20.31 -3.43
N LYS A 125 -3.40 -19.59 -2.85
CA LYS A 125 -4.78 -19.54 -3.33
C LYS A 125 -5.20 -18.07 -3.40
N LEU A 126 -5.46 -17.60 -4.61
CA LEU A 126 -5.86 -16.22 -4.84
C LEU A 126 -7.30 -15.99 -4.35
N ASN A 127 -7.54 -14.82 -3.76
CA ASN A 127 -8.88 -14.36 -3.45
C ASN A 127 -9.63 -13.91 -4.73
N GLU A 128 -10.84 -13.40 -4.56
CA GLU A 128 -11.66 -12.93 -5.67
C GLU A 128 -11.16 -11.64 -6.34
N GLU A 129 -10.30 -10.86 -5.72
CA GLU A 129 -9.75 -9.61 -6.26
C GLU A 129 -8.58 -9.84 -7.21
N LEU A 130 -7.81 -10.90 -6.98
CA LEU A 130 -6.64 -11.21 -7.78
C LEU A 130 -7.00 -12.10 -8.98
N ALA A 131 -6.39 -11.79 -10.12
CA ALA A 131 -6.60 -12.52 -11.37
C ALA A 131 -5.49 -13.53 -11.68
N ASP A 132 -4.27 -13.24 -11.22
CA ASP A 132 -3.08 -14.03 -11.54
C ASP A 132 -1.93 -13.66 -10.62
N TYR A 133 -0.91 -14.52 -10.52
CA TYR A 133 0.34 -14.21 -9.83
C TYR A 133 1.54 -14.79 -10.56
N ARG A 134 2.71 -14.21 -10.29
CA ARG A 134 4.01 -14.71 -10.75
C ARG A 134 4.93 -14.84 -9.56
N ARG A 135 5.67 -15.93 -9.52
CA ARG A 135 6.78 -16.11 -8.59
C ARG A 135 8.07 -15.87 -9.34
N ILE A 136 8.81 -14.84 -8.97
CA ILE A 136 10.00 -14.38 -9.68
C ILE A 136 11.19 -14.48 -8.74
N ALA A 137 12.25 -15.16 -9.17
CA ALA A 137 13.48 -15.24 -8.40
C ALA A 137 14.09 -13.83 -8.20
N PRO A 138 14.62 -13.50 -7.01
CA PRO A 138 15.08 -12.15 -6.67
C PRO A 138 16.02 -11.53 -7.71
N GLU A 139 16.93 -12.31 -8.27
CA GLU A 139 17.91 -11.85 -9.28
C GLU A 139 17.28 -11.50 -10.64
N LYS A 140 16.05 -11.96 -10.88
CA LYS A 140 15.27 -11.68 -12.09
C LYS A 140 14.25 -10.55 -11.92
N LEU A 141 14.05 -10.07 -10.68
CA LEU A 141 13.14 -8.97 -10.40
C LEU A 141 13.63 -7.68 -11.09
N ARG A 142 12.66 -6.90 -11.57
CA ARG A 142 12.91 -5.59 -12.17
C ARG A 142 11.98 -4.59 -11.49
N PRO A 143 12.46 -3.89 -10.44
CA PRO A 143 11.70 -2.87 -9.74
C PRO A 143 11.28 -1.74 -10.70
N TRP A 144 10.08 -1.22 -10.50
CA TRP A 144 9.57 -0.04 -11.19
C TRP A 144 9.84 1.23 -10.38
N ASP A 145 9.80 2.40 -11.03
CA ASP A 145 10.30 3.67 -10.48
C ASP A 145 9.25 4.49 -9.70
N PHE A 146 8.19 3.86 -9.19
CA PHE A 146 7.15 4.54 -8.40
C PHE A 146 6.52 3.60 -7.36
N GLY A 147 5.89 4.19 -6.33
CA GLY A 147 5.12 3.45 -5.33
C GLY A 147 5.91 2.28 -4.73
N THR A 148 5.33 1.09 -4.75
CA THR A 148 5.91 -0.12 -4.14
C THR A 148 7.18 -0.62 -4.83
N GLY A 149 7.46 -0.20 -6.07
CA GLY A 149 8.71 -0.55 -6.77
C GLY A 149 9.95 0.00 -6.08
N LEU A 150 9.83 1.14 -5.39
CA LEU A 150 10.93 1.72 -4.61
C LEU A 150 11.31 0.82 -3.43
N ALA A 151 10.32 0.28 -2.73
CA ALA A 151 10.53 -0.67 -1.65
C ALA A 151 11.21 -1.96 -2.13
N LEU A 152 10.74 -2.50 -3.27
CA LEU A 152 11.33 -3.69 -3.87
C LEU A 152 12.81 -3.46 -4.25
N ARG A 153 13.12 -2.29 -4.80
CA ARG A 153 14.50 -1.90 -5.15
C ARG A 153 15.40 -1.84 -3.92
N ASP A 154 14.93 -1.23 -2.83
CA ASP A 154 15.73 -1.08 -1.62
C ASP A 154 15.93 -2.42 -0.91
N TRP A 155 14.90 -3.26 -0.85
CA TRP A 155 15.03 -4.62 -0.35
C TRP A 155 16.04 -5.47 -1.14
N LEU A 156 16.04 -5.37 -2.48
CA LEU A 156 17.02 -6.09 -3.31
C LEU A 156 18.47 -5.66 -3.03
N LYS A 157 18.71 -4.39 -2.70
CA LYS A 157 20.05 -3.91 -2.31
C LYS A 157 20.55 -4.58 -1.03
N THR A 158 19.66 -4.79 -0.04
CA THR A 158 20.05 -5.44 1.23
C THR A 158 20.42 -6.91 1.06
N ARG A 159 19.92 -7.58 0.01
CA ARG A 159 20.28 -8.97 -0.31
C ARG A 159 21.62 -9.11 -1.04
N ALA A 160 22.07 -8.05 -1.67
CA ALA A 160 23.34 -8.04 -2.43
C ALA A 160 24.56 -7.68 -1.56
N SER A 161 24.33 -7.29 -0.31
CA SER A 161 25.34 -6.95 0.70
C SER A 161 25.64 -8.14 1.58
#